data_b26d7609de954d69449469fb7957bb80
#
_entry.id   b26d7609de954d69449469fb7957bb80
#
_cell.length_a   1.000
_cell.length_b   1.000
_cell.length_c   1.000
_cell.angle_alpha   90.00
_cell.angle_beta   90.00
_cell.angle_gamma   90.00
#
_symmetry.space_group_name_H-M   'P 1'
#
loop_
_entity.id
_entity.type
_entity.pdbx_description
1 polymer ?
#
loop_
_entity_poly.entity_id
_entity_poly.type
_entity_poly.pdbx_seq_one_letter_code
_entity_poly.pdbx_strand_id
1 'polypeptide(L)'
;MIATSWFCGSSRVEFGRKNEEGRILAGGSWAFRLLLLFNSQFFLLNSSFAQVPSAASVAPAARVAPVETAPTPPGQALSPTPAAGTWQLTKTLTLPNPGAASLDQRGTLYLADQDNNLRQLTRDGQPLNTYSPAQPGHIAVMEAWNQNSLLVFYDDRQQVLLLDRFLAPLSEIRLADYFDGTVRTATLAPDGLLWLLDESALTLREFDPQALRVVQSTPLDLIIGHSRPDFRFLRQYQNNVYLVDHTSGIFVFDNLGNYRKKLPFTGLDFITFRGDELVYLAQGQLHFFHLYNLTERTQALPPDLDATTVRQVLLSDQSAYFITAQGLRIYQL
;
A
#
# COMPACT_ATOMS: atom_id res chain seq x y z
N MET A 1 -4.60 -25.31 69.06
CA MET A 1 -3.48 -26.24 69.39
C MET A 1 -2.56 -26.25 68.19
N ILE A 2 -1.39 -25.83 68.47
CA ILE A 2 -0.04 -26.01 67.94
C ILE A 2 0.28 -25.18 66.70
N ALA A 3 0.96 -24.10 67.00
CA ALA A 3 1.86 -23.30 66.15
C ALA A 3 3.17 -24.06 65.90
N THR A 4 3.80 -23.81 64.77
CA THR A 4 5.26 -23.75 64.67
C THR A 4 5.69 -22.84 63.51
N SER A 5 6.30 -21.76 63.94
CA SER A 5 7.18 -20.84 63.24
C SER A 5 8.52 -21.48 62.90
N TRP A 6 9.26 -20.93 61.92
CA TRP A 6 10.72 -20.71 61.91
C TRP A 6 11.13 -19.98 60.65
N PHE A 7 11.56 -18.71 60.74
CA PHE A 7 12.87 -18.07 60.63
C PHE A 7 13.49 -18.15 59.22
N CYS A 8 13.58 -17.00 58.56
CA CYS A 8 14.59 -15.90 58.59
C CYS A 8 15.93 -16.31 57.94
N GLY A 9 16.31 -15.61 56.88
CA GLY A 9 17.61 -15.64 56.23
C GLY A 9 17.82 -14.47 55.32
N SER A 10 18.08 -13.29 55.92
CA SER A 10 18.60 -12.10 55.21
C SER A 10 20.11 -12.29 55.01
N SER A 11 20.61 -12.07 53.83
CA SER A 11 22.03 -11.78 53.60
C SER A 11 22.15 -10.55 52.70
N ARG A 12 22.42 -9.47 53.39
CA ARG A 12 22.97 -8.19 52.93
C ARG A 12 24.44 -8.48 52.59
N VAL A 13 24.92 -8.08 51.42
CA VAL A 13 26.33 -7.87 51.16
C VAL A 13 26.56 -6.43 50.76
N GLU A 14 27.40 -5.82 51.60
CA GLU A 14 27.79 -4.46 51.55
C GLU A 14 28.82 -4.12 50.48
N PHE A 15 28.72 -2.88 50.03
CA PHE A 15 29.70 -1.94 49.52
C PHE A 15 31.18 -2.29 49.63
N GLY A 16 31.87 -2.04 48.51
CA GLY A 16 33.30 -1.80 48.44
C GLY A 16 33.61 -0.64 47.51
N ARG A 17 33.68 0.58 48.09
CA ARG A 17 34.29 1.75 47.46
C ARG A 17 35.81 1.61 47.55
N LYS A 18 36.52 1.88 46.45
CA LYS A 18 37.89 2.39 46.49
C LYS A 18 38.12 3.39 45.37
N ASN A 19 38.36 4.63 45.81
CA ASN A 19 39.06 5.69 45.07
C ASN A 19 40.55 5.45 45.18
N GLU A 20 41.30 5.82 44.16
CA GLU A 20 42.56 6.60 44.25
C GLU A 20 43.11 6.85 42.84
N GLU A 21 43.09 8.07 42.51
CA GLU A 21 44.10 9.05 42.06
C GLU A 21 45.26 8.57 41.20
N GLY A 22 45.47 9.27 40.11
CA GLY A 22 46.79 9.34 39.50
C GLY A 22 46.90 9.85 38.07
N ARG A 23 46.90 11.19 37.91
CA ARG A 23 47.73 11.97 36.92
C ARG A 23 47.67 11.75 35.42
N ILE A 24 47.07 12.70 34.72
CA ILE A 24 47.58 13.65 33.69
C ILE A 24 48.87 13.21 32.95
N LEU A 25 48.76 13.05 31.63
CA LEU A 25 49.77 13.57 30.69
C LEU A 25 49.07 13.95 29.35
N ALA A 26 49.37 15.17 28.97
CA ALA A 26 48.91 15.86 27.76
C ALA A 26 49.71 15.38 26.52
N GLY A 27 49.09 15.60 25.37
CA GLY A 27 49.87 15.82 24.17
C GLY A 27 49.43 15.04 22.94
N GLY A 28 48.95 15.75 21.94
CA GLY A 28 48.91 15.20 20.59
C GLY A 28 47.75 15.68 19.73
N SER A 29 47.75 16.99 19.46
CA SER A 29 47.00 17.57 18.33
C SER A 29 47.54 17.04 17.00
N TRP A 30 46.68 16.33 16.24
CA TRP A 30 46.90 16.09 14.81
C TRP A 30 45.69 16.61 14.05
N ALA A 31 45.83 17.87 13.59
CA ALA A 31 44.95 18.46 12.62
C ALA A 31 45.31 17.90 11.22
N PHE A 32 44.47 17.06 10.68
CA PHE A 32 44.48 16.76 9.24
C PHE A 32 43.57 17.77 8.54
N ARG A 33 44.22 18.77 7.93
CA ARG A 33 43.60 19.65 6.92
C ARG A 33 43.46 18.85 5.63
N LEU A 34 42.25 18.50 5.25
CA LEU A 34 41.93 18.06 3.91
C LEU A 34 41.52 19.28 3.08
N LEU A 35 42.41 19.68 2.18
CA LEU A 35 42.22 20.75 1.21
C LEU A 35 41.36 20.23 0.07
N LEU A 36 40.09 20.57 0.02
CA LEU A 36 39.24 20.34 -1.15
C LEU A 36 39.36 21.54 -2.08
N LEU A 37 40.08 21.32 -3.17
CA LEU A 37 40.13 22.24 -4.31
C LEU A 37 38.78 22.24 -5.03
N PHE A 38 38.06 23.34 -4.90
CA PHE A 38 36.92 23.66 -5.75
C PHE A 38 37.40 24.04 -7.15
N ASN A 39 37.15 23.18 -8.11
CA ASN A 39 37.35 23.49 -9.53
C ASN A 39 36.01 24.02 -10.08
N SER A 40 35.84 25.34 -10.03
CA SER A 40 34.71 26.04 -10.63
C SER A 40 35.02 26.29 -12.12
N GLN A 41 34.47 25.46 -12.98
CA GLN A 41 34.36 25.78 -14.41
C GLN A 41 33.10 26.56 -14.65
N PHE A 42 33.28 27.85 -14.83
CA PHE A 42 32.24 28.77 -15.34
C PHE A 42 32.04 28.47 -16.83
N PHE A 43 30.87 27.89 -17.16
CA PHE A 43 30.37 27.89 -18.53
C PHE A 43 29.62 29.20 -18.77
N LEU A 44 30.25 30.11 -19.55
CA LEU A 44 29.59 31.27 -20.12
C LEU A 44 28.68 30.80 -21.26
N LEU A 45 27.36 30.82 -21.04
CA LEU A 45 26.37 30.70 -22.10
C LEU A 45 26.19 32.06 -22.76
N ASN A 46 26.66 32.16 -24.01
CA ASN A 46 26.41 33.27 -24.92
C ASN A 46 24.92 33.37 -25.23
N SER A 47 24.28 34.42 -24.76
CA SER A 47 22.92 34.81 -25.16
C SER A 47 22.98 35.55 -26.50
N SER A 48 22.68 34.86 -27.59
CA SER A 48 22.42 35.50 -28.87
C SER A 48 20.99 36.06 -28.87
N PHE A 49 20.88 37.34 -28.77
CA PHE A 49 19.61 38.08 -29.05
C PHE A 49 19.29 37.96 -30.53
N ALA A 50 18.24 37.21 -30.87
CA ALA A 50 17.62 37.28 -32.22
C ALA A 50 16.70 38.47 -32.28
N GLN A 51 17.02 39.42 -33.20
CA GLN A 51 16.25 40.58 -33.55
C GLN A 51 14.93 40.21 -34.18
N VAL A 52 13.88 40.87 -33.70
CA VAL A 52 12.52 40.86 -34.30
C VAL A 52 12.54 41.76 -35.55
N PRO A 53 12.17 41.29 -36.74
CA PRO A 53 11.95 42.18 -37.88
C PRO A 53 10.59 42.87 -37.78
N SER A 54 10.64 44.16 -37.98
CA SER A 54 9.54 45.12 -38.06
C SER A 54 8.63 44.88 -39.26
N ALA A 55 7.39 45.29 -39.07
CA ALA A 55 6.23 45.26 -39.93
C ALA A 55 6.47 45.48 -41.42
N ALA A 56 5.87 44.66 -42.26
CA ALA A 56 5.63 44.94 -43.65
C ALA A 56 4.18 44.65 -44.04
N SER A 57 3.52 45.72 -44.44
CA SER A 57 2.57 45.90 -45.56
C SER A 57 1.38 44.94 -45.67
N VAL A 58 0.22 45.50 -45.42
CA VAL A 58 -1.12 45.03 -45.79
C VAL A 58 -1.26 44.97 -47.31
N ALA A 59 -1.53 43.76 -47.87
CA ALA A 59 -2.01 43.60 -49.25
C ALA A 59 -3.51 43.24 -49.26
N PRO A 60 -4.26 43.64 -50.34
CA PRO A 60 -5.73 43.63 -50.30
C PRO A 60 -6.35 42.24 -50.51
N ALA A 61 -7.55 42.13 -50.00
CA ALA A 61 -8.41 40.95 -49.95
C ALA A 61 -8.59 40.26 -51.33
N ALA A 62 -8.22 38.97 -51.36
CA ALA A 62 -8.59 38.07 -52.42
C ALA A 62 -10.00 37.51 -52.19
N ARG A 63 -10.81 37.48 -53.23
CA ARG A 63 -12.20 36.99 -53.29
C ARG A 63 -12.29 35.55 -52.78
N VAL A 64 -13.21 35.32 -51.87
CA VAL A 64 -13.63 33.99 -51.40
C VAL A 64 -14.35 33.26 -52.54
N ALA A 65 -13.78 32.15 -52.98
CA ALA A 65 -14.46 31.20 -53.86
C ALA A 65 -15.42 30.31 -53.00
N PRO A 66 -16.54 29.81 -53.59
CA PRO A 66 -17.48 28.98 -52.83
C PRO A 66 -16.80 27.69 -52.35
N VAL A 67 -16.98 27.35 -51.08
CA VAL A 67 -16.54 26.12 -50.50
C VAL A 67 -17.42 24.99 -51.06
N GLU A 68 -16.83 24.14 -51.88
CA GLU A 68 -17.40 22.87 -52.34
C GLU A 68 -17.41 21.94 -51.11
N THR A 69 -18.61 21.55 -50.65
CA THR A 69 -18.80 20.59 -49.58
C THR A 69 -18.26 19.23 -49.99
N ALA A 70 -17.12 18.85 -49.41
CA ALA A 70 -16.58 17.50 -49.52
C ALA A 70 -17.58 16.48 -48.93
N PRO A 71 -17.75 15.30 -49.57
CA PRO A 71 -18.64 14.26 -49.06
C PRO A 71 -18.11 13.72 -47.72
N THR A 72 -19.01 13.66 -46.73
CA THR A 72 -18.78 13.04 -45.42
C THR A 72 -18.23 11.60 -45.63
N PRO A 73 -17.10 11.26 -45.04
CA PRO A 73 -16.62 9.87 -45.13
C PRO A 73 -17.62 8.93 -44.45
N PRO A 74 -17.87 7.73 -44.99
CA PRO A 74 -18.76 6.75 -44.39
C PRO A 74 -18.27 6.44 -42.98
N GLY A 75 -19.22 6.40 -42.04
CA GLY A 75 -18.98 6.22 -40.63
C GLY A 75 -17.95 5.10 -40.36
N GLN A 76 -16.90 5.45 -39.63
CA GLN A 76 -16.00 4.47 -39.04
C GLN A 76 -16.85 3.57 -38.16
N ALA A 77 -16.95 2.31 -38.60
CA ALA A 77 -17.52 1.26 -37.77
C ALA A 77 -16.77 1.25 -36.46
N LEU A 78 -17.49 1.44 -35.37
CA LEU A 78 -16.98 1.25 -34.02
C LEU A 78 -16.25 -0.10 -33.98
N SER A 79 -14.97 -0.06 -33.65
CA SER A 79 -14.19 -1.28 -33.44
C SER A 79 -14.96 -2.19 -32.49
N PRO A 80 -15.04 -3.50 -32.73
CA PRO A 80 -15.77 -4.39 -31.86
C PRO A 80 -15.20 -4.26 -30.44
N THR A 81 -16.09 -3.97 -29.51
CA THR A 81 -15.80 -4.10 -28.07
C THR A 81 -15.11 -5.44 -27.85
N PRO A 82 -13.96 -5.51 -27.14
CA PRO A 82 -13.32 -6.79 -26.87
C PRO A 82 -14.35 -7.73 -26.26
N ALA A 83 -14.45 -8.93 -26.80
CA ALA A 83 -15.37 -9.94 -26.32
C ALA A 83 -15.20 -10.07 -24.81
N ALA A 84 -16.30 -9.90 -24.06
CA ALA A 84 -16.33 -10.14 -22.64
C ALA A 84 -15.74 -11.52 -22.38
N GLY A 85 -14.60 -11.59 -21.68
CA GLY A 85 -13.98 -12.86 -21.32
C GLY A 85 -15.05 -13.71 -20.63
N THR A 86 -15.22 -14.93 -21.09
CA THR A 86 -16.22 -15.84 -20.53
C THR A 86 -15.75 -16.28 -19.15
N TRP A 87 -16.37 -15.71 -18.10
CA TRP A 87 -16.16 -16.16 -16.74
C TRP A 87 -16.58 -17.63 -16.58
N GLN A 88 -15.68 -18.45 -16.06
CA GLN A 88 -16.01 -19.83 -15.72
C GLN A 88 -15.87 -20.00 -14.21
N LEU A 89 -17.01 -20.23 -13.53
CA LEU A 89 -17.03 -20.53 -12.11
C LEU A 89 -16.36 -21.88 -11.87
N THR A 90 -15.25 -21.88 -11.13
CA THR A 90 -14.51 -23.11 -10.78
C THR A 90 -14.84 -23.61 -9.40
N LYS A 91 -15.10 -22.71 -8.46
CA LYS A 91 -15.42 -23.09 -7.09
C LYS A 91 -16.20 -22.02 -6.33
N THR A 92 -17.07 -22.47 -5.44
CA THR A 92 -17.71 -21.67 -4.38
C THR A 92 -17.36 -22.28 -3.04
N LEU A 93 -16.82 -21.45 -2.13
CA LEU A 93 -16.67 -21.78 -0.73
C LEU A 93 -17.66 -20.98 0.08
N THR A 94 -18.53 -21.67 0.79
CA THR A 94 -19.42 -21.04 1.77
C THR A 94 -18.62 -20.75 3.03
N LEU A 95 -18.46 -19.48 3.34
CA LEU A 95 -17.78 -19.00 4.52
C LEU A 95 -18.56 -17.77 5.01
N PRO A 96 -19.24 -17.85 6.14
CA PRO A 96 -20.07 -16.74 6.59
C PRO A 96 -19.19 -15.55 6.96
N ASN A 97 -19.54 -14.40 6.39
CA ASN A 97 -18.97 -13.11 6.71
C ASN A 97 -17.42 -13.07 6.75
N PRO A 98 -16.72 -13.49 5.68
CA PRO A 98 -15.26 -13.48 5.66
C PRO A 98 -14.72 -12.06 5.82
N GLY A 99 -13.58 -11.94 6.51
CA GLY A 99 -12.86 -10.70 6.72
C GLY A 99 -11.84 -10.38 5.61
N ALA A 100 -10.70 -9.83 6.02
CA ALA A 100 -9.62 -9.48 5.10
C ALA A 100 -9.11 -10.72 4.34
N ALA A 101 -8.74 -10.49 3.08
CA ALA A 101 -8.20 -11.54 2.21
C ALA A 101 -6.99 -11.02 1.43
N SER A 102 -6.08 -11.92 1.11
CA SER A 102 -4.90 -11.62 0.30
C SER A 102 -4.47 -12.82 -0.52
N LEU A 103 -3.81 -12.55 -1.63
CA LEU A 103 -3.25 -13.54 -2.52
C LEU A 103 -1.74 -13.36 -2.59
N ASP A 104 -0.99 -14.44 -2.47
CA ASP A 104 0.45 -14.40 -2.70
C ASP A 104 0.80 -14.53 -4.20
N GLN A 105 2.06 -14.31 -4.53
CA GLN A 105 2.55 -14.39 -5.92
C GLN A 105 2.47 -15.81 -6.51
N ARG A 106 2.27 -16.84 -5.69
CA ARG A 106 2.13 -18.25 -6.12
C ARG A 106 0.67 -18.64 -6.31
N GLY A 107 -0.25 -17.74 -5.99
CA GLY A 107 -1.69 -17.98 -6.03
C GLY A 107 -2.23 -18.66 -4.76
N THR A 108 -1.46 -18.69 -3.66
CA THR A 108 -1.98 -19.12 -2.36
C THR A 108 -2.89 -18.04 -1.81
N LEU A 109 -4.09 -18.40 -1.43
CA LEU A 109 -5.08 -17.49 -0.88
C LEU A 109 -5.04 -17.55 0.65
N TYR A 110 -5.05 -16.39 1.26
CA TYR A 110 -5.19 -16.19 2.71
C TYR A 110 -6.48 -15.45 2.98
N LEU A 111 -7.24 -15.91 3.94
CA LEU A 111 -8.58 -15.40 4.23
C LEU A 111 -8.84 -15.44 5.73
N ALA A 112 -9.28 -14.34 6.31
CA ALA A 112 -9.80 -14.29 7.68
C ALA A 112 -11.25 -14.80 7.69
N ASP A 113 -11.59 -15.71 8.62
CA ASP A 113 -12.99 -16.10 8.83
C ASP A 113 -13.69 -15.12 9.80
N GLN A 114 -14.97 -15.35 10.06
CA GLN A 114 -15.77 -14.49 10.94
C GLN A 114 -15.23 -14.38 12.38
N ASP A 115 -14.43 -15.37 12.82
CA ASP A 115 -13.81 -15.41 14.15
C ASP A 115 -12.37 -14.88 14.11
N ASN A 116 -11.97 -14.29 12.98
CA ASN A 116 -10.61 -13.80 12.70
C ASN A 116 -9.52 -14.89 12.79
N ASN A 117 -9.85 -16.16 12.52
CA ASN A 117 -8.84 -17.16 12.24
C ASN A 117 -8.36 -16.99 10.79
N LEU A 118 -7.07 -17.19 10.57
CA LEU A 118 -6.48 -17.14 9.24
C LEU A 118 -6.56 -18.51 8.58
N ARG A 119 -7.16 -18.58 7.41
CA ARG A 119 -7.21 -19.77 6.58
C ARG A 119 -6.29 -19.60 5.38
N GLN A 120 -5.38 -20.52 5.20
CA GLN A 120 -4.57 -20.65 4.02
C GLN A 120 -5.18 -21.68 3.08
N LEU A 121 -5.38 -21.29 1.82
CA LEU A 121 -6.02 -22.13 0.81
C LEU A 121 -5.13 -22.18 -0.43
N THR A 122 -5.21 -23.28 -1.18
CA THR A 122 -4.63 -23.36 -2.53
C THR A 122 -5.33 -22.38 -3.47
N ARG A 123 -4.76 -22.19 -4.67
CA ARG A 123 -5.41 -21.40 -5.73
C ARG A 123 -6.82 -21.90 -6.08
N ASP A 124 -7.08 -23.20 -5.90
CA ASP A 124 -8.37 -23.82 -6.18
C ASP A 124 -9.27 -23.86 -4.93
N GLY A 125 -8.91 -23.13 -3.87
CA GLY A 125 -9.68 -23.04 -2.64
C GLY A 125 -9.69 -24.31 -1.79
N GLN A 126 -8.68 -25.18 -1.86
CA GLN A 126 -8.52 -26.29 -0.93
C GLN A 126 -7.80 -25.81 0.33
N PRO A 127 -8.20 -26.25 1.54
CA PRO A 127 -7.55 -25.85 2.77
C PRO A 127 -6.13 -26.41 2.85
N LEU A 128 -5.18 -25.56 3.28
CA LEU A 128 -3.79 -25.94 3.56
C LEU A 128 -3.49 -25.87 5.05
N ASN A 129 -3.57 -24.67 5.64
CA ASN A 129 -3.28 -24.40 7.03
C ASN A 129 -4.32 -23.48 7.65
N THR A 130 -4.39 -23.48 8.97
CA THR A 130 -5.21 -22.53 9.74
C THR A 130 -4.37 -22.02 10.91
N TYR A 131 -4.44 -20.71 11.15
CA TYR A 131 -3.87 -20.07 12.33
C TYR A 131 -4.98 -19.43 13.13
N SER A 132 -5.06 -19.77 14.41
CA SER A 132 -5.98 -19.16 15.35
C SER A 132 -5.17 -18.31 16.32
N PRO A 133 -5.41 -16.99 16.39
CA PRO A 133 -4.69 -16.12 17.29
C PRO A 133 -5.03 -16.44 18.74
N ALA A 134 -4.03 -16.35 19.63
CA ALA A 134 -4.23 -16.60 21.05
C ALA A 134 -5.18 -15.58 21.71
N GLN A 135 -5.23 -14.38 21.15
CA GLN A 135 -6.15 -13.32 21.57
C GLN A 135 -7.02 -12.92 20.38
N PRO A 136 -8.35 -12.84 20.56
CA PRO A 136 -9.23 -12.35 19.51
C PRO A 136 -8.92 -10.89 19.17
N GLY A 137 -9.16 -10.49 17.95
CA GLY A 137 -8.98 -9.13 17.47
C GLY A 137 -9.52 -9.00 16.05
N HIS A 138 -9.85 -7.78 15.65
CA HIS A 138 -10.34 -7.50 14.30
C HIS A 138 -9.17 -7.37 13.33
N ILE A 139 -9.12 -8.23 12.32
CA ILE A 139 -8.12 -8.16 11.25
C ILE A 139 -8.58 -7.15 10.22
N ALA A 140 -8.02 -5.94 10.28
CA ALA A 140 -8.30 -4.88 9.31
C ALA A 140 -7.54 -5.07 7.99
N VAL A 141 -6.30 -5.56 8.06
CA VAL A 141 -5.46 -5.78 6.89
C VAL A 141 -4.79 -7.14 6.97
N MET A 142 -4.79 -7.82 5.83
CA MET A 142 -3.97 -9.01 5.58
C MET A 142 -3.25 -8.82 4.26
N GLU A 143 -1.94 -9.06 4.23
CA GLU A 143 -1.14 -8.88 3.02
C GLU A 143 -0.10 -9.99 2.87
N ALA A 144 -0.26 -10.79 1.81
CA ALA A 144 0.61 -11.93 1.47
C ALA A 144 1.53 -11.65 0.27
N TRP A 145 1.59 -10.40 -0.20
CA TRP A 145 2.36 -10.04 -1.40
C TRP A 145 3.87 -10.20 -1.21
N ASN A 146 4.38 -9.96 0.00
CA ASN A 146 5.76 -10.20 0.33
C ASN A 146 6.03 -11.72 0.40
N GLN A 147 7.06 -12.19 -0.31
CA GLN A 147 7.36 -13.63 -0.39
C GLN A 147 7.85 -14.24 0.94
N ASN A 148 8.36 -13.42 1.84
CA ASN A 148 9.01 -13.85 3.06
C ASN A 148 8.07 -13.84 4.27
N SER A 149 7.05 -12.98 4.25
CA SER A 149 6.16 -12.80 5.38
C SER A 149 4.75 -12.37 4.97
N LEU A 150 3.78 -12.83 5.73
CA LEU A 150 2.40 -12.39 5.70
C LEU A 150 2.22 -11.33 6.78
N LEU A 151 1.78 -10.13 6.37
CA LEU A 151 1.36 -9.08 7.29
C LEU A 151 -0.08 -9.31 7.72
N VAL A 152 -0.32 -9.25 9.03
CA VAL A 152 -1.67 -9.18 9.64
C VAL A 152 -1.70 -7.97 10.56
N PHE A 153 -2.62 -7.05 10.32
CA PHE A 153 -2.81 -5.87 11.14
C PHE A 153 -4.16 -5.92 11.86
N TYR A 154 -4.10 -5.82 13.19
CA TYR A 154 -5.25 -5.74 14.09
C TYR A 154 -5.46 -4.27 14.49
N ASP A 155 -6.51 -3.64 13.95
CA ASP A 155 -6.78 -2.23 14.18
C ASP A 155 -7.33 -1.94 15.60
N ASP A 156 -8.11 -2.87 16.15
CA ASP A 156 -8.66 -2.77 17.51
C ASP A 156 -7.59 -2.90 18.61
N ARG A 157 -6.49 -3.59 18.33
CA ARG A 157 -5.36 -3.79 19.26
C ARG A 157 -4.13 -2.97 18.92
N GLN A 158 -4.17 -2.24 17.80
CA GLN A 158 -3.01 -1.51 17.26
C GLN A 158 -1.75 -2.37 17.19
N GLN A 159 -1.91 -3.56 16.58
CA GLN A 159 -0.89 -4.60 16.58
C GLN A 159 -0.61 -5.10 15.17
N VAL A 160 0.66 -5.24 14.85
CA VAL A 160 1.14 -5.92 13.65
C VAL A 160 1.66 -7.29 14.03
N LEU A 161 1.20 -8.32 13.31
CA LEU A 161 1.71 -9.67 13.39
C LEU A 161 2.30 -10.02 12.02
N LEU A 162 3.56 -10.45 12.01
CA LEU A 162 4.22 -11.00 10.84
C LEU A 162 4.28 -12.51 10.99
N LEU A 163 3.78 -13.23 9.98
CA LEU A 163 3.79 -14.68 9.91
C LEU A 163 4.66 -15.14 8.73
N ASP A 164 5.21 -16.33 8.83
CA ASP A 164 5.82 -16.96 7.67
C ASP A 164 4.75 -17.56 6.72
N ARG A 165 5.20 -18.14 5.62
CA ARG A 165 4.32 -18.76 4.63
C ARG A 165 3.54 -20.00 5.15
N PHE A 166 3.89 -20.54 6.31
CA PHE A 166 3.20 -21.65 6.96
C PHE A 166 2.31 -21.20 8.11
N LEU A 167 2.14 -19.87 8.25
CA LEU A 167 1.41 -19.20 9.32
C LEU A 167 2.08 -19.33 10.70
N ALA A 168 3.40 -19.57 10.76
CA ALA A 168 4.13 -19.49 12.01
C ALA A 168 4.50 -18.04 12.35
N PRO A 169 4.30 -17.59 13.60
CA PRO A 169 4.63 -16.22 14.01
C PRO A 169 6.13 -15.94 13.89
N LEU A 170 6.49 -14.85 13.22
CA LEU A 170 7.85 -14.32 13.10
C LEU A 170 8.08 -13.15 14.06
N SER A 171 7.12 -12.23 14.12
CA SER A 171 7.21 -11.02 14.94
C SER A 171 5.82 -10.53 15.31
N GLU A 172 5.71 -9.97 16.51
CA GLU A 172 4.51 -9.33 17.04
C GLU A 172 4.88 -7.96 17.59
N ILE A 173 4.26 -6.90 17.06
CA ILE A 173 4.63 -5.51 17.33
C ILE A 173 3.38 -4.76 17.80
N ARG A 174 3.42 -4.21 19.00
CA ARG A 174 2.42 -3.27 19.52
C ARG A 174 2.82 -1.86 19.12
N LEU A 175 2.07 -1.25 18.24
CA LEU A 175 2.44 0.06 17.69
C LEU A 175 2.42 1.18 18.75
N ALA A 176 1.54 1.05 19.75
CA ALA A 176 1.48 1.99 20.86
C ALA A 176 2.76 2.07 21.73
N ASP A 177 3.66 1.10 21.61
CA ASP A 177 4.95 1.12 22.32
C ASP A 177 5.97 2.04 21.63
N TYR A 178 5.71 2.50 20.41
CA TYR A 178 6.68 3.22 19.56
C TYR A 178 6.23 4.62 19.14
N PHE A 179 4.93 4.89 19.16
CA PHE A 179 4.39 6.23 18.90
C PHE A 179 2.97 6.38 19.43
N ASP A 180 2.66 7.61 19.85
CA ASP A 180 1.30 7.99 20.20
C ASP A 180 0.51 8.23 18.91
N GLY A 181 -0.52 7.44 18.66
CA GLY A 181 -1.33 7.59 17.47
C GLY A 181 -2.22 6.39 17.23
N THR A 182 -3.13 6.52 16.27
CA THR A 182 -4.02 5.45 15.85
C THR A 182 -3.75 5.11 14.39
N VAL A 183 -3.17 3.95 14.17
CA VAL A 183 -2.96 3.43 12.82
C VAL A 183 -4.28 2.90 12.27
N ARG A 184 -4.67 3.41 11.10
CA ARG A 184 -5.87 3.01 10.39
C ARG A 184 -5.65 1.81 9.48
N THR A 185 -4.52 1.80 8.80
CA THR A 185 -4.18 0.76 7.82
C THR A 185 -2.66 0.66 7.67
N ALA A 186 -2.19 -0.49 7.20
CA ALA A 186 -0.78 -0.82 7.07
C ALA A 186 -0.50 -1.56 5.77
N THR A 187 0.73 -1.51 5.28
CA THR A 187 1.22 -2.35 4.17
C THR A 187 2.69 -2.69 4.38
N LEU A 188 3.12 -3.85 3.87
CA LEU A 188 4.49 -4.34 4.00
C LEU A 188 5.25 -4.07 2.71
N ALA A 189 6.33 -3.32 2.81
CA ALA A 189 7.23 -3.03 1.70
C ALA A 189 8.08 -4.25 1.32
N PRO A 190 8.61 -4.33 0.08
CA PRO A 190 9.46 -5.43 -0.35
C PRO A 190 10.76 -5.57 0.45
N ASP A 191 11.28 -4.48 1.01
CA ASP A 191 12.46 -4.43 1.86
C ASP A 191 12.19 -4.83 3.32
N GLY A 192 10.91 -5.09 3.66
CA GLY A 192 10.48 -5.49 5.00
C GLY A 192 10.11 -4.35 5.93
N LEU A 193 10.16 -3.10 5.46
CA LEU A 193 9.63 -1.97 6.20
C LEU A 193 8.09 -1.94 6.14
N LEU A 194 7.48 -1.26 7.09
CA LEU A 194 6.03 -1.11 7.16
C LEU A 194 5.64 0.33 6.86
N TRP A 195 4.74 0.52 5.90
CA TRP A 195 4.02 1.78 5.78
C TRP A 195 2.78 1.74 6.65
N LEU A 196 2.63 2.70 7.52
CA LEU A 196 1.54 2.84 8.49
C LEU A 196 0.85 4.19 8.28
N LEU A 197 -0.46 4.19 8.15
CA LEU A 197 -1.23 5.42 8.17
C LEU A 197 -1.66 5.74 9.60
N ASP A 198 -1.01 6.69 10.22
CA ASP A 198 -1.45 7.29 11.49
C ASP A 198 -2.57 8.30 11.19
N GLU A 199 -3.82 7.88 11.41
CA GLU A 199 -5.00 8.69 11.11
C GLU A 199 -5.14 9.85 12.10
N SER A 200 -4.75 9.66 13.35
CA SER A 200 -4.86 10.69 14.37
C SER A 200 -3.90 11.86 14.15
N ALA A 201 -2.70 11.57 13.64
CA ALA A 201 -1.71 12.57 13.29
C ALA A 201 -1.76 12.99 11.81
N LEU A 202 -2.65 12.42 10.99
CA LEU A 202 -2.69 12.59 9.53
C LEU A 202 -1.30 12.44 8.91
N THR A 203 -0.62 11.35 9.22
CA THR A 203 0.78 11.13 8.83
C THR A 203 0.96 9.72 8.26
N LEU A 204 1.60 9.64 7.11
CA LEU A 204 2.09 8.38 6.57
C LEU A 204 3.49 8.11 7.15
N ARG A 205 3.64 7.02 7.90
CA ARG A 205 4.89 6.66 8.57
C ARG A 205 5.52 5.43 7.94
N GLU A 206 6.81 5.45 7.77
CA GLU A 206 7.60 4.27 7.48
C GLU A 206 8.23 3.76 8.78
N PHE A 207 8.02 2.49 9.10
CA PHE A 207 8.45 1.87 10.36
C PHE A 207 9.31 0.64 10.08
N ASP A 208 10.44 0.57 10.76
CA ASP A 208 11.33 -0.59 10.72
C ASP A 208 10.92 -1.59 11.81
N PRO A 209 10.37 -2.77 11.46
CA PRO A 209 9.93 -3.76 12.43
C PRO A 209 11.08 -4.51 13.11
N GLN A 210 12.30 -4.43 12.59
CA GLN A 210 13.49 -5.05 13.19
C GLN A 210 14.18 -4.09 14.16
N ALA A 211 14.36 -2.84 13.74
CA ALA A 211 14.95 -1.79 14.57
C ALA A 211 13.92 -1.17 15.55
N LEU A 212 12.63 -1.50 15.40
CA LEU A 212 11.51 -1.04 16.23
C LEU A 212 11.44 0.50 16.33
N ARG A 213 11.56 1.17 15.19
CA ARG A 213 11.56 2.65 15.13
C ARG A 213 10.91 3.17 13.86
N VAL A 214 10.39 4.38 13.95
CA VAL A 214 9.97 5.15 12.78
C VAL A 214 11.20 5.60 12.01
N VAL A 215 11.25 5.28 10.73
CA VAL A 215 12.34 5.67 9.81
C VAL A 215 12.04 7.02 9.19
N GLN A 216 10.77 7.20 8.79
CA GLN A 216 10.32 8.39 8.08
C GLN A 216 8.86 8.71 8.43
N SER A 217 8.49 9.98 8.27
CA SER A 217 7.14 10.48 8.46
C SER A 217 6.80 11.54 7.42
N THR A 218 5.68 11.38 6.72
CA THR A 218 5.17 12.31 5.72
C THR A 218 3.84 12.87 6.21
N PRO A 219 3.77 14.15 6.63
CA PRO A 219 2.51 14.80 6.99
C PRO A 219 1.58 14.90 5.77
N LEU A 220 0.30 14.61 5.96
CA LEU A 220 -0.70 14.58 4.90
C LEU A 220 -1.62 15.81 4.88
N ASP A 221 -1.59 16.63 5.91
CA ASP A 221 -2.46 17.79 6.09
C ASP A 221 -2.45 18.76 4.89
N LEU A 222 -1.27 19.06 4.36
CA LEU A 222 -1.12 19.92 3.18
C LEU A 222 -1.53 19.23 1.87
N ILE A 223 -1.46 17.90 1.82
CA ILE A 223 -1.80 17.11 0.63
C ILE A 223 -3.31 16.91 0.53
N ILE A 224 -3.96 16.63 1.65
CA ILE A 224 -5.41 16.38 1.75
C ILE A 224 -6.18 17.71 1.72
N GLY A 225 -5.59 18.79 2.22
CA GLY A 225 -6.23 20.10 2.36
C GLY A 225 -7.29 20.10 3.48
N HIS A 226 -8.40 20.80 3.25
CA HIS A 226 -9.45 20.97 4.28
C HIS A 226 -10.55 19.89 4.23
N SER A 227 -10.40 18.82 3.44
CA SER A 227 -11.36 17.73 3.37
C SER A 227 -11.23 16.83 4.62
N ARG A 228 -12.35 16.20 5.00
CA ARG A 228 -12.30 15.10 5.97
C ARG A 228 -12.01 13.82 5.18
N PRO A 229 -10.83 13.23 5.33
CA PRO A 229 -10.51 12.00 4.63
C PRO A 229 -11.30 10.82 5.24
N ASP A 230 -11.57 9.82 4.42
CA ASP A 230 -12.11 8.52 4.81
C ASP A 230 -11.17 7.45 4.25
N PHE A 231 -10.06 7.23 4.96
CA PHE A 231 -9.04 6.28 4.53
C PHE A 231 -9.50 4.85 4.73
N ARG A 232 -9.40 4.05 3.68
CA ARG A 232 -9.89 2.67 3.65
C ARG A 232 -8.81 1.64 3.45
N PHE A 233 -7.81 1.94 2.63
CA PHE A 233 -6.82 0.94 2.22
C PHE A 233 -5.47 1.58 1.92
N LEU A 234 -4.40 0.85 2.23
CA LEU A 234 -3.02 1.21 1.94
C LEU A 234 -2.31 0.02 1.28
N ARG A 235 -1.59 0.26 0.21
CA ARG A 235 -0.81 -0.79 -0.45
C ARG A 235 0.47 -0.21 -1.07
N GLN A 236 1.60 -0.82 -0.73
CA GLN A 236 2.80 -0.64 -1.54
C GLN A 236 2.79 -1.62 -2.70
N TYR A 237 2.92 -1.09 -3.90
CA TYR A 237 3.02 -1.87 -5.11
C TYR A 237 4.06 -1.27 -6.04
N GLN A 238 4.98 -2.11 -6.53
CA GLN A 238 6.19 -1.66 -7.24
C GLN A 238 6.91 -0.59 -6.39
N ASN A 239 7.21 0.57 -6.95
CA ASN A 239 7.92 1.66 -6.27
C ASN A 239 6.99 2.75 -5.75
N ASN A 240 5.70 2.46 -5.55
CA ASN A 240 4.73 3.44 -5.08
C ASN A 240 3.90 2.91 -3.91
N VAL A 241 3.47 3.84 -3.08
CA VAL A 241 2.50 3.60 -1.99
C VAL A 241 1.18 4.24 -2.40
N TYR A 242 0.13 3.45 -2.41
CA TYR A 242 -1.23 3.86 -2.79
C TYR A 242 -2.09 3.92 -1.54
N LEU A 243 -2.59 5.10 -1.21
CA LEU A 243 -3.49 5.35 -0.09
C LEU A 243 -4.87 5.68 -0.63
N VAL A 244 -5.83 4.81 -0.37
CA VAL A 244 -7.22 4.97 -0.81
C VAL A 244 -7.98 5.80 0.22
N ASP A 245 -8.46 6.96 -0.23
CA ASP A 245 -9.45 7.77 0.45
C ASP A 245 -10.78 7.62 -0.30
N HIS A 246 -11.78 7.07 0.37
CA HIS A 246 -13.10 6.81 -0.20
C HIS A 246 -13.74 8.08 -0.79
N THR A 247 -13.50 9.22 -0.17
CA THR A 247 -14.14 10.49 -0.55
C THR A 247 -13.45 11.21 -1.69
N SER A 248 -12.12 11.19 -1.75
CA SER A 248 -11.37 12.06 -2.65
C SER A 248 -10.53 11.32 -3.70
N GLY A 249 -10.35 10.02 -3.58
CA GLY A 249 -9.62 9.19 -4.53
C GLY A 249 -8.36 8.55 -3.96
N ILE A 250 -7.41 8.19 -4.80
CA ILE A 250 -6.22 7.46 -4.40
C ILE A 250 -5.02 8.39 -4.42
N PHE A 251 -4.40 8.62 -3.27
CA PHE A 251 -3.13 9.34 -3.16
C PHE A 251 -1.98 8.37 -3.47
N VAL A 252 -1.06 8.82 -4.31
CA VAL A 252 0.11 8.04 -4.73
C VAL A 252 1.38 8.73 -4.24
N PHE A 253 2.18 7.99 -3.48
CA PHE A 253 3.49 8.40 -3.00
C PHE A 253 4.57 7.52 -3.64
N ASP A 254 5.80 7.99 -3.68
CA ASP A 254 6.92 7.10 -4.01
C ASP A 254 7.35 6.27 -2.78
N ASN A 255 8.30 5.39 -2.98
CA ASN A 255 8.88 4.55 -1.91
C ASN A 255 9.72 5.33 -0.87
N LEU A 256 9.85 6.65 -1.02
CA LEU A 256 10.43 7.57 -0.05
C LEU A 256 9.36 8.43 0.64
N GLY A 257 8.07 8.11 0.44
CA GLY A 257 6.95 8.84 1.03
C GLY A 257 6.68 10.21 0.41
N ASN A 258 7.30 10.58 -0.71
CA ASN A 258 7.00 11.84 -1.37
C ASN A 258 5.71 11.73 -2.18
N TYR A 259 4.79 12.68 -1.99
CA TYR A 259 3.56 12.75 -2.76
C TYR A 259 3.87 12.95 -4.25
N ARG A 260 3.25 12.13 -5.10
CA ARG A 260 3.41 12.15 -6.56
C ARG A 260 2.20 12.69 -7.29
N LYS A 261 1.04 12.10 -7.03
CA LYS A 261 -0.21 12.42 -7.72
C LYS A 261 -1.42 11.89 -6.95
N LYS A 262 -2.60 12.33 -7.35
CA LYS A 262 -3.87 11.75 -6.94
C LYS A 262 -4.61 11.19 -8.16
N LEU A 263 -5.11 9.96 -8.04
CA LEU A 263 -6.02 9.37 -9.02
C LEU A 263 -7.46 9.66 -8.58
N PRO A 264 -8.34 10.13 -9.48
CA PRO A 264 -9.66 10.63 -9.11
C PRO A 264 -10.72 9.51 -8.98
N PHE A 265 -10.32 8.33 -8.48
CA PHE A 265 -11.21 7.18 -8.32
C PHE A 265 -11.79 7.19 -6.91
N THR A 266 -12.98 7.71 -6.76
CA THR A 266 -13.70 7.87 -5.49
C THR A 266 -14.67 6.72 -5.23
N GLY A 267 -15.12 6.58 -3.98
CA GLY A 267 -16.09 5.54 -3.59
C GLY A 267 -15.48 4.14 -3.47
N LEU A 268 -14.15 4.05 -3.38
CA LEU A 268 -13.44 2.78 -3.28
C LEU A 268 -13.09 2.45 -1.83
N ASP A 269 -13.32 1.20 -1.44
CA ASP A 269 -12.87 0.65 -0.16
C ASP A 269 -11.62 -0.21 -0.31
N PHE A 270 -11.38 -0.74 -1.51
CA PHE A 270 -10.30 -1.69 -1.77
C PHE A 270 -9.81 -1.57 -3.22
N ILE A 271 -8.53 -1.79 -3.42
CA ILE A 271 -7.89 -1.90 -4.74
C ILE A 271 -7.00 -3.14 -4.76
N THR A 272 -6.81 -3.70 -5.94
CA THR A 272 -5.84 -4.76 -6.17
C THR A 272 -4.97 -4.43 -7.38
N PHE A 273 -3.93 -5.22 -7.59
CA PHE A 273 -3.00 -5.02 -8.70
C PHE A 273 -2.82 -6.32 -9.48
N ARG A 274 -2.62 -6.18 -10.79
CA ARG A 274 -2.27 -7.28 -11.68
C ARG A 274 -1.31 -6.76 -12.75
N GLY A 275 -0.05 -7.18 -12.70
CA GLY A 275 0.99 -6.63 -13.58
C GLY A 275 1.07 -5.10 -13.46
N ASP A 276 0.92 -4.40 -14.56
CA ASP A 276 0.95 -2.94 -14.61
C ASP A 276 -0.43 -2.27 -14.47
N GLU A 277 -1.42 -3.02 -14.01
CA GLU A 277 -2.79 -2.54 -13.86
C GLU A 277 -3.19 -2.44 -12.37
N LEU A 278 -3.72 -1.28 -11.99
CA LEU A 278 -4.50 -1.10 -10.78
C LEU A 278 -5.94 -1.50 -11.08
N VAL A 279 -6.52 -2.39 -10.27
CA VAL A 279 -7.86 -2.92 -10.50
C VAL A 279 -8.77 -2.60 -9.33
N TYR A 280 -9.97 -2.16 -9.65
CA TYR A 280 -11.00 -1.83 -8.68
C TYR A 280 -12.40 -2.16 -9.19
N LEU A 281 -13.33 -2.32 -8.27
CA LEU A 281 -14.75 -2.54 -8.56
C LEU A 281 -15.50 -1.22 -8.42
N ALA A 282 -16.13 -0.77 -9.48
CA ALA A 282 -17.00 0.39 -9.47
C ALA A 282 -18.14 0.21 -10.45
N GLN A 283 -19.31 0.79 -10.16
CA GLN A 283 -20.48 0.78 -11.04
C GLN A 283 -20.87 -0.62 -11.56
N GLY A 284 -20.63 -1.67 -10.76
CA GLY A 284 -20.92 -3.05 -11.12
C GLY A 284 -19.99 -3.68 -12.14
N GLN A 285 -18.83 -3.08 -12.38
CA GLN A 285 -17.82 -3.56 -13.31
C GLN A 285 -16.43 -3.54 -12.68
N LEU A 286 -15.54 -4.40 -13.15
CA LEU A 286 -14.12 -4.31 -12.88
C LEU A 286 -13.49 -3.27 -13.80
N HIS A 287 -12.76 -2.35 -13.23
CA HIS A 287 -11.97 -1.35 -13.91
C HIS A 287 -10.50 -1.73 -13.81
N PHE A 288 -9.80 -1.66 -14.93
CA PHE A 288 -8.37 -1.93 -15.05
C PHE A 288 -7.69 -0.66 -15.54
N PHE A 289 -7.01 0.01 -14.64
CA PHE A 289 -6.29 1.25 -14.94
C PHE A 289 -4.79 0.96 -15.06
N HIS A 290 -4.24 1.19 -16.26
CA HIS A 290 -2.83 0.96 -16.54
C HIS A 290 -1.96 2.07 -15.93
N LEU A 291 -1.02 1.71 -15.07
CA LEU A 291 -0.25 2.64 -14.22
C LEU A 291 0.66 3.60 -15.00
N TYR A 292 1.13 3.19 -16.19
CA TYR A 292 2.11 3.95 -16.98
C TYR A 292 1.49 4.72 -18.14
N ASN A 293 0.65 4.08 -18.95
CA ASN A 293 0.01 4.74 -20.10
C ASN A 293 -1.30 5.43 -19.74
N LEU A 294 -1.78 5.26 -18.49
CA LEU A 294 -2.96 5.90 -17.93
C LEU A 294 -4.26 5.61 -18.73
N THR A 295 -4.30 4.49 -19.43
CA THR A 295 -5.50 4.01 -20.10
C THR A 295 -6.33 3.15 -19.16
N GLU A 296 -7.64 3.14 -19.38
CA GLU A 296 -8.58 2.37 -18.61
C GLU A 296 -9.39 1.45 -19.52
N ARG A 297 -9.63 0.24 -19.07
CA ARG A 297 -10.57 -0.71 -19.66
C ARG A 297 -11.50 -1.27 -18.59
N THR A 298 -12.68 -1.69 -18.97
CA THR A 298 -13.66 -2.28 -18.06
C THR A 298 -13.99 -3.69 -18.46
N GLN A 299 -14.43 -4.49 -17.51
CA GLN A 299 -14.92 -5.85 -17.70
C GLN A 299 -16.14 -6.07 -16.83
N ALA A 300 -17.22 -6.57 -17.43
CA ALA A 300 -18.41 -6.93 -16.69
C ALA A 300 -18.12 -8.06 -15.70
N LEU A 301 -18.78 -8.04 -14.55
CA LEU A 301 -18.72 -9.15 -13.59
C LEU A 301 -19.35 -10.42 -14.14
N PRO A 302 -19.04 -11.60 -13.55
CA PRO A 302 -19.78 -12.82 -13.81
C PRO A 302 -21.31 -12.60 -13.65
N PRO A 303 -22.13 -13.12 -14.57
CA PRO A 303 -23.57 -12.86 -14.57
C PRO A 303 -24.32 -13.42 -13.35
N ASP A 304 -23.72 -14.38 -12.66
CA ASP A 304 -24.24 -15.01 -11.44
C ASP A 304 -23.74 -14.32 -10.14
N LEU A 305 -22.97 -13.22 -10.27
CA LEU A 305 -22.39 -12.48 -9.16
C LEU A 305 -23.06 -11.11 -9.01
N ASP A 306 -23.68 -10.86 -7.86
CA ASP A 306 -24.21 -9.54 -7.52
C ASP A 306 -23.07 -8.61 -7.03
N ALA A 307 -22.81 -7.54 -7.77
CA ALA A 307 -21.78 -6.55 -7.48
C ALA A 307 -21.90 -5.94 -6.06
N THR A 308 -23.13 -5.80 -5.56
CA THR A 308 -23.39 -5.20 -4.24
C THR A 308 -22.96 -6.10 -3.07
N THR A 309 -22.79 -7.39 -3.33
CA THR A 309 -22.34 -8.36 -2.34
C THR A 309 -20.83 -8.51 -2.27
N VAL A 310 -20.10 -8.01 -3.28
CA VAL A 310 -18.67 -8.13 -3.39
C VAL A 310 -17.98 -7.11 -2.48
N ARG A 311 -17.13 -7.60 -1.59
CA ARG A 311 -16.34 -6.79 -0.65
C ARG A 311 -14.91 -6.58 -1.13
N GLN A 312 -14.32 -7.64 -1.68
CA GLN A 312 -12.95 -7.60 -2.19
C GLN A 312 -12.85 -8.42 -3.48
N VAL A 313 -11.97 -8.01 -4.36
CA VAL A 313 -11.61 -8.75 -5.56
C VAL A 313 -10.11 -8.94 -5.59
N LEU A 314 -9.66 -10.19 -5.68
CA LEU A 314 -8.24 -10.50 -5.85
C LEU A 314 -8.06 -11.18 -7.21
N LEU A 315 -6.98 -10.84 -7.88
CA LEU A 315 -6.68 -11.34 -9.22
C LEU A 315 -5.31 -12.02 -9.25
N SER A 316 -5.26 -13.18 -9.87
CA SER A 316 -4.02 -13.79 -10.38
C SER A 316 -4.01 -13.73 -11.92
N ASP A 317 -2.99 -14.30 -12.53
CA ASP A 317 -2.91 -14.35 -14.00
C ASP A 317 -4.06 -15.15 -14.63
N GLN A 318 -4.56 -16.16 -13.93
CA GLN A 318 -5.53 -17.12 -14.48
C GLN A 318 -6.87 -17.13 -13.74
N SER A 319 -6.97 -16.49 -12.57
CA SER A 319 -8.16 -16.62 -11.72
C SER A 319 -8.52 -15.30 -11.07
N ALA A 320 -9.82 -15.11 -10.89
CA ALA A 320 -10.40 -14.05 -10.09
C ALA A 320 -11.09 -14.64 -8.86
N TYR A 321 -10.88 -14.00 -7.73
CA TYR A 321 -11.41 -14.39 -6.42
C TYR A 321 -12.31 -13.26 -5.93
N PHE A 322 -13.60 -13.55 -5.82
CA PHE A 322 -14.58 -12.60 -5.32
C PHE A 322 -14.98 -12.97 -3.90
N ILE A 323 -14.62 -12.12 -2.97
CA ILE A 323 -14.96 -12.25 -1.55
C ILE A 323 -16.30 -11.53 -1.34
N THR A 324 -17.31 -12.28 -0.89
CA THR A 324 -18.66 -11.79 -0.62
C THR A 324 -19.05 -12.04 0.84
N ALA A 325 -20.17 -11.50 1.29
CA ALA A 325 -20.68 -11.79 2.63
C ALA A 325 -21.00 -13.29 2.86
N GLN A 326 -21.25 -14.05 1.78
CA GLN A 326 -21.57 -15.49 1.85
C GLN A 326 -20.32 -16.38 1.73
N GLY A 327 -19.18 -15.82 1.34
CA GLY A 327 -17.95 -16.58 1.17
C GLY A 327 -17.14 -16.14 -0.05
N LEU A 328 -16.48 -17.10 -0.64
CA LEU A 328 -15.54 -16.92 -1.76
C LEU A 328 -16.06 -17.61 -3.02
N ARG A 329 -16.00 -16.92 -4.14
CA ARG A 329 -16.21 -17.48 -5.48
C ARG A 329 -14.93 -17.32 -6.30
N ILE A 330 -14.52 -18.42 -6.93
CA ILE A 330 -13.32 -18.48 -7.78
C ILE A 330 -13.75 -18.68 -9.21
N TYR A 331 -13.31 -17.80 -10.09
CA TYR A 331 -13.55 -17.87 -11.52
C TYR A 331 -12.23 -17.96 -12.27
N GLN A 332 -12.21 -18.72 -13.34
CA GLN A 332 -11.15 -18.68 -14.32
C GLN A 332 -11.35 -17.49 -15.26
N LEU A 333 -10.23 -16.79 -15.59
CA LEU A 333 -10.19 -15.64 -16.48
C LEU A 333 -9.96 -16.07 -17.93
#